data_6c8489e7c1911362303420f2853564e1
#
_entry.id   6c8489e7c1911362303420f2853564e1
#
_cell.length_a   1.000
_cell.length_b   1.000
_cell.length_c   1.000
_cell.angle_alpha   90.00
_cell.angle_beta   90.00
_cell.angle_gamma   90.00
#
_symmetry.space_group_name_H-M   'P 1'
#
loop_
_entity.id
_entity.type
_entity.pdbx_description
1 polymer ?
#
loop_
_entity_poly.entity_id
_entity_poly.type
_entity_poly.pdbx_seq_one_letter_code
_entity_poly.pdbx_strand_id
1 'polypeptide(L)'
;YRVDYAGNGSWEKIVPKFQKFVEARGGKNYYMRGTFTHANPDFLKDIQQMLDLGFTELSMEPVVCAPEDPSALTAEDLPIVLEQYEQLAQLMLQRHKEGNPFTFYHYMIDLKGGPCIYKRVSGCGSGTEYMAVTPWGDLYPCHQFVGEEAFKLGDIWQGVTNTATQCEFAACNVYARPECRDCWAR
;
A
#
# COMPACT_ATOMS: atom_id res chain seq x y z
N TYR A 1 10.13 7.19 -11.45
CA TYR A 1 8.87 7.90 -11.23
C TYR A 1 8.96 8.96 -10.13
N ARG A 2 9.74 8.73 -9.07
CA ARG A 2 9.90 9.71 -8.01
C ARG A 2 11.08 10.62 -8.31
N VAL A 3 10.80 11.83 -8.72
CA VAL A 3 11.79 12.85 -9.08
C VAL A 3 11.67 14.07 -8.18
N ASP A 4 12.74 14.84 -8.06
CA ASP A 4 12.73 16.16 -7.44
C ASP A 4 12.26 17.25 -8.44
N TYR A 5 12.16 18.50 -7.96
CA TYR A 5 11.73 19.63 -8.81
C TYR A 5 12.64 19.87 -10.04
N ALA A 6 13.88 19.38 -10.03
CA ALA A 6 14.78 19.47 -11.15
C ALA A 6 14.71 18.26 -12.10
N GLY A 7 13.80 17.31 -11.85
CA GLY A 7 13.64 16.09 -12.63
C GLY A 7 14.64 14.98 -12.31
N ASN A 8 15.49 15.14 -11.29
CA ASN A 8 16.45 14.11 -10.90
C ASN A 8 15.80 13.06 -10.00
N GLY A 9 16.24 11.81 -10.11
CA GLY A 9 15.79 10.74 -9.23
C GLY A 9 16.04 11.06 -7.75
N SER A 10 15.13 10.68 -6.88
CA SER A 10 15.20 10.98 -5.45
C SER A 10 15.90 9.89 -4.62
N TRP A 11 16.26 8.77 -5.22
CA TRP A 11 16.81 7.59 -4.56
C TRP A 11 18.02 7.91 -3.66
N GLU A 12 19.07 8.51 -4.22
CA GLU A 12 20.30 8.82 -3.49
C GLU A 12 20.09 9.79 -2.32
N LYS A 13 19.04 10.61 -2.39
CA LYS A 13 18.68 11.56 -1.32
C LYS A 13 17.87 10.91 -0.20
N ILE A 14 17.08 9.88 -0.53
CA ILE A 14 16.09 9.28 0.38
C ILE A 14 16.68 8.09 1.13
N VAL A 15 17.35 7.17 0.44
CA VAL A 15 17.85 5.91 1.01
C VAL A 15 18.76 6.12 2.23
N PRO A 16 19.76 7.02 2.20
CA PRO A 16 20.59 7.23 3.38
C PRO A 16 19.83 7.76 4.60
N LYS A 17 18.72 8.48 4.37
CA LYS A 17 17.86 8.98 5.47
C LYS A 17 17.04 7.85 6.08
N PHE A 18 16.54 6.93 5.25
CA PHE A 18 15.85 5.74 5.74
C PHE A 18 16.78 4.82 6.51
N GLN A 19 18.00 4.59 6.03
CA GLN A 19 19.00 3.81 6.75
C GLN A 19 19.28 4.38 8.14
N LYS A 20 19.54 5.69 8.24
CA LYS A 20 19.72 6.38 9.52
C LYS A 20 18.49 6.29 10.43
N PHE A 21 17.29 6.39 9.84
CA PHE A 21 16.05 6.26 10.60
C PHE A 21 15.87 4.84 11.17
N VAL A 22 16.12 3.81 10.38
CA VAL A 22 16.03 2.41 10.80
C VAL A 22 17.08 2.10 11.86
N GLU A 23 18.31 2.58 11.69
CA GLU A 23 19.38 2.47 12.69
C GLU A 23 18.97 3.12 14.03
N ALA A 24 18.46 4.35 14.00
CA ALA A 24 18.00 5.07 15.18
C ALA A 24 16.86 4.35 15.92
N ARG A 25 16.06 3.55 15.20
CA ARG A 25 14.98 2.71 15.76
C ARG A 25 15.47 1.32 16.22
N GLY A 26 16.73 1.03 16.08
CA GLY A 26 17.29 -0.30 16.39
C GLY A 26 16.72 -1.40 15.50
N GLY A 27 16.39 -1.09 14.24
CA GLY A 27 15.85 -2.05 13.27
C GLY A 27 14.42 -2.51 13.54
N LYS A 28 13.62 -1.78 14.31
CA LYS A 28 12.27 -2.20 14.75
C LYS A 28 11.19 -1.19 14.36
N ASN A 29 9.95 -1.71 14.22
CA ASN A 29 8.74 -0.91 14.03
C ASN A 29 8.83 0.00 12.79
N TYR A 30 9.22 -0.53 11.66
CA TYR A 30 9.22 0.15 10.37
C TYR A 30 8.78 -0.82 9.26
N TYR A 31 8.38 -0.27 8.13
CA TYR A 31 8.29 -0.98 6.86
C TYR A 31 8.88 -0.11 5.77
N MET A 32 9.80 -0.69 4.99
CA MET A 32 10.18 -0.11 3.69
C MET A 32 9.14 -0.53 2.68
N ARG A 33 8.41 0.46 2.16
CA ARG A 33 7.33 0.23 1.22
C ARG A 33 7.68 0.73 -0.15
N GLY A 34 7.52 -0.14 -1.15
CA GLY A 34 7.58 0.18 -2.57
C GLY A 34 6.22 0.03 -3.26
N THR A 35 6.16 0.41 -4.51
CA THR A 35 4.99 0.21 -5.38
C THR A 35 5.47 -0.31 -6.72
N PHE A 36 4.88 -1.39 -7.19
CA PHE A 36 5.13 -1.90 -8.53
C PHE A 36 3.99 -1.53 -9.48
N THR A 37 4.31 -1.38 -10.75
CA THR A 37 3.43 -0.88 -11.80
C THR A 37 3.56 -1.76 -13.03
N HIS A 38 2.79 -1.47 -14.09
CA HIS A 38 2.98 -2.08 -15.40
C HIS A 38 4.44 -1.96 -15.92
N ALA A 39 5.13 -0.87 -15.61
CA ALA A 39 6.51 -0.66 -16.04
C ALA A 39 7.56 -1.47 -15.25
N ASN A 40 7.23 -1.98 -14.06
CA ASN A 40 8.09 -2.81 -13.22
C ASN A 40 7.31 -3.92 -12.51
N PRO A 41 6.65 -4.82 -13.24
CA PRO A 41 5.89 -5.91 -12.63
C PRO A 41 6.80 -6.96 -11.98
N ASP A 42 8.09 -6.96 -12.31
CA ASP A 42 9.16 -7.81 -11.82
C ASP A 42 9.75 -7.32 -10.48
N PHE A 43 8.91 -7.05 -9.51
CA PHE A 43 9.20 -6.35 -8.26
C PHE A 43 10.17 -7.07 -7.31
N LEU A 44 10.45 -8.35 -7.52
CA LEU A 44 11.37 -9.12 -6.66
C LEU A 44 12.77 -8.53 -6.65
N LYS A 45 13.24 -7.99 -7.76
CA LYS A 45 14.53 -7.30 -7.83
C LYS A 45 14.60 -6.06 -6.93
N ASP A 46 13.48 -5.34 -6.81
CA ASP A 46 13.39 -4.17 -5.92
C ASP A 46 13.44 -4.61 -4.45
N ILE A 47 12.79 -5.73 -4.12
CA ILE A 47 12.88 -6.36 -2.79
C ILE A 47 14.32 -6.79 -2.50
N GLN A 48 14.99 -7.45 -3.43
CA GLN A 48 16.39 -7.85 -3.26
C GLN A 48 17.30 -6.63 -3.03
N GLN A 49 17.09 -5.55 -3.78
CA GLN A 49 17.83 -4.32 -3.58
C GLN A 49 17.58 -3.71 -2.18
N MET A 50 16.35 -3.73 -1.68
CA MET A 50 16.05 -3.28 -0.32
C MET A 50 16.75 -4.16 0.73
N LEU A 51 16.79 -5.47 0.54
CA LEU A 51 17.51 -6.40 1.41
C LEU A 51 19.02 -6.14 1.41
N ASP A 52 19.62 -5.85 0.25
CA ASP A 52 21.05 -5.52 0.11
C ASP A 52 21.41 -4.20 0.81
N LEU A 53 20.44 -3.29 0.93
CA LEU A 53 20.57 -2.05 1.71
C LEU A 53 20.39 -2.25 3.22
N GLY A 54 20.11 -3.48 3.68
CA GLY A 54 19.95 -3.83 5.08
C GLY A 54 18.53 -3.70 5.63
N PHE A 55 17.53 -3.47 4.80
CA PHE A 55 16.14 -3.44 5.25
C PHE A 55 15.55 -4.85 5.31
N THR A 56 14.90 -5.18 6.41
CA THR A 56 14.34 -6.52 6.66
C THR A 56 12.83 -6.55 6.90
N GLU A 57 12.20 -5.38 7.01
CA GLU A 57 10.73 -5.23 7.14
C GLU A 57 10.21 -4.58 5.88
N LEU A 58 9.64 -5.36 4.96
CA LEU A 58 9.36 -4.96 3.60
C LEU A 58 7.89 -5.09 3.23
N SER A 59 7.44 -4.20 2.34
CA SER A 59 6.12 -4.24 1.68
C SER A 59 6.26 -3.75 0.24
N MET A 60 5.61 -4.42 -0.69
CA MET A 60 5.48 -3.98 -2.10
C MET A 60 4.03 -4.06 -2.51
N GLU A 61 3.45 -2.94 -2.89
CA GLU A 61 2.03 -2.84 -3.22
C GLU A 61 1.84 -2.67 -4.73
N PRO A 62 0.81 -3.29 -5.32
CA PRO A 62 0.41 -2.95 -6.68
C PRO A 62 -0.04 -1.49 -6.74
N VAL A 63 0.26 -0.81 -7.85
CA VAL A 63 -0.29 0.52 -8.10
C VAL A 63 -1.82 0.45 -8.19
N VAL A 64 -2.48 1.43 -7.61
CA VAL A 64 -3.93 1.63 -7.76
C VAL A 64 -4.13 2.97 -8.47
N CYS A 65 -4.59 2.90 -9.72
CA CYS A 65 -4.84 4.06 -10.57
C CYS A 65 -5.96 3.74 -11.57
N ALA A 66 -6.38 4.72 -12.36
CA ALA A 66 -7.36 4.49 -13.41
C ALA A 66 -6.84 3.49 -14.45
N PRO A 67 -7.70 2.64 -15.06
CA PRO A 67 -7.27 1.64 -16.03
C PRO A 67 -6.54 2.21 -17.26
N GLU A 68 -6.80 3.48 -17.58
CA GLU A 68 -6.21 4.20 -18.70
C GLU A 68 -4.83 4.79 -18.38
N ASP A 69 -4.43 4.77 -17.10
CA ASP A 69 -3.10 5.26 -16.69
C ASP A 69 -2.01 4.31 -17.22
N PRO A 70 -0.95 4.83 -17.83
CA PRO A 70 0.15 4.00 -18.33
C PRO A 70 0.85 3.15 -17.26
N SER A 71 0.67 3.46 -16.00
CA SER A 71 1.20 2.70 -14.87
C SER A 71 0.30 1.54 -14.44
N ALA A 72 -0.98 1.52 -14.91
CA ALA A 72 -1.97 0.54 -14.49
C ALA A 72 -1.52 -0.89 -14.83
N LEU A 73 -1.64 -1.79 -13.86
CA LEU A 73 -1.44 -3.21 -14.09
C LEU A 73 -2.57 -3.77 -14.95
N THR A 74 -2.23 -4.62 -15.90
CA THR A 74 -3.14 -5.26 -16.85
C THR A 74 -3.22 -6.77 -16.62
N ALA A 75 -4.13 -7.43 -17.30
CA ALA A 75 -4.21 -8.89 -17.27
C ALA A 75 -2.92 -9.57 -17.81
N GLU A 76 -2.18 -8.89 -18.68
CA GLU A 76 -0.92 -9.38 -19.25
C GLU A 76 0.22 -9.40 -18.22
N ASP A 77 0.15 -8.56 -17.19
CA ASP A 77 1.16 -8.50 -16.12
C ASP A 77 0.95 -9.60 -15.06
N LEU A 78 -0.28 -10.15 -14.95
CA LEU A 78 -0.62 -11.11 -13.89
C LEU A 78 0.29 -12.34 -13.85
N PRO A 79 0.64 -12.99 -14.96
CA PRO A 79 1.56 -14.14 -14.93
C PRO A 79 2.91 -13.78 -14.35
N ILE A 80 3.45 -12.60 -14.67
CA ILE A 80 4.72 -12.12 -14.15
C ILE A 80 4.59 -11.88 -12.64
N VAL A 81 3.57 -11.15 -12.22
CA VAL A 81 3.33 -10.83 -10.81
C VAL A 81 3.17 -12.10 -9.97
N LEU A 82 2.42 -13.10 -10.46
CA LEU A 82 2.25 -14.39 -9.75
C LEU A 82 3.59 -15.12 -9.61
N GLU A 83 4.39 -15.17 -10.66
CA GLU A 83 5.74 -15.75 -10.61
C GLU A 83 6.64 -15.01 -9.59
N GLN A 84 6.56 -13.68 -9.53
CA GLN A 84 7.33 -12.91 -8.55
C GLN A 84 6.94 -13.26 -7.10
N TYR A 85 5.66 -13.46 -6.81
CA TYR A 85 5.23 -13.91 -5.48
C TYR A 85 5.73 -15.31 -5.16
N GLU A 86 5.70 -16.24 -6.12
CA GLU A 86 6.23 -17.59 -5.91
C GLU A 86 7.74 -17.56 -5.62
N GLN A 87 8.50 -16.84 -6.42
CA GLN A 87 9.94 -16.67 -6.23
C GLN A 87 10.26 -15.97 -4.90
N LEU A 88 9.44 -14.98 -4.50
CA LEU A 88 9.58 -14.31 -3.21
C LEU A 88 9.37 -15.28 -2.04
N ALA A 89 8.36 -16.16 -2.12
CA ALA A 89 8.14 -17.18 -1.09
C ALA A 89 9.35 -18.10 -0.97
N GLN A 90 9.91 -18.54 -2.09
CA GLN A 90 11.14 -19.37 -2.12
C GLN A 90 12.33 -18.64 -1.50
N LEU A 91 12.53 -17.37 -1.86
CA LEU A 91 13.58 -16.52 -1.27
C LEU A 91 13.43 -16.39 0.25
N MET A 92 12.20 -16.17 0.74
CA MET A 92 11.93 -16.08 2.18
C MET A 92 12.28 -17.39 2.90
N LEU A 93 11.89 -18.53 2.35
CA LEU A 93 12.21 -19.85 2.91
C LEU A 93 13.72 -20.12 2.92
N GLN A 94 14.41 -19.77 1.84
CA GLN A 94 15.86 -19.92 1.75
C GLN A 94 16.57 -19.07 2.81
N ARG A 95 16.27 -17.78 2.87
CA ARG A 95 16.91 -16.88 3.85
C ARG A 95 16.57 -17.25 5.30
N HIS A 96 15.39 -17.79 5.55
CA HIS A 96 15.04 -18.32 6.86
C HIS A 96 15.95 -19.52 7.25
N LYS A 97 16.17 -20.46 6.33
CA LYS A 97 17.08 -21.61 6.56
C LYS A 97 18.54 -21.18 6.77
N GLU A 98 18.95 -20.10 6.13
CA GLU A 98 20.30 -19.53 6.25
C GLU A 98 20.48 -18.70 7.54
N GLY A 99 19.43 -18.53 8.35
CA GLY A 99 19.47 -17.73 9.59
C GLY A 99 19.44 -16.22 9.37
N ASN A 100 19.06 -15.77 8.18
CA ASN A 100 18.95 -14.35 7.79
C ASN A 100 17.55 -14.03 7.25
N PRO A 101 16.47 -14.21 8.06
CA PRO A 101 15.10 -13.99 7.63
C PRO A 101 14.77 -12.52 7.41
N PHE A 102 13.72 -12.27 6.67
CA PHE A 102 13.09 -10.97 6.54
C PHE A 102 11.56 -11.09 6.57
N THR A 103 10.87 -10.00 6.84
CA THR A 103 9.41 -9.93 6.86
C THR A 103 8.91 -9.32 5.55
N PHE A 104 7.91 -9.96 4.94
CA PHE A 104 7.16 -9.37 3.84
C PHE A 104 5.69 -9.26 4.22
N TYR A 105 5.14 -8.05 4.19
CA TYR A 105 3.83 -7.72 4.76
C TYR A 105 2.69 -8.61 4.25
N HIS A 106 2.64 -8.91 2.94
CA HIS A 106 1.58 -9.74 2.36
C HIS A 106 1.58 -11.19 2.85
N TYR A 107 2.71 -11.68 3.39
CA TYR A 107 2.81 -13.03 3.96
C TYR A 107 2.64 -13.07 5.48
N MET A 108 2.38 -11.93 6.12
CA MET A 108 2.08 -11.85 7.55
C MET A 108 0.62 -12.22 7.81
N ILE A 109 0.31 -13.51 7.63
CA ILE A 109 -1.03 -14.07 7.77
C ILE A 109 -1.15 -14.79 9.10
N ASP A 110 -2.12 -14.42 9.92
CA ASP A 110 -2.46 -15.19 11.12
C ASP A 110 -3.30 -16.42 10.74
N LEU A 111 -2.64 -17.56 10.61
CA LEU A 111 -3.28 -18.82 10.27
C LEU A 111 -4.10 -19.42 11.43
N LYS A 112 -3.92 -18.95 12.66
CA LYS A 112 -4.63 -19.44 13.85
C LYS A 112 -5.86 -18.62 14.17
N GLY A 113 -5.74 -17.28 14.18
CA GLY A 113 -6.83 -16.36 14.49
C GLY A 113 -7.64 -15.94 13.26
N GLY A 114 -7.08 -16.12 12.07
CA GLY A 114 -7.65 -15.65 10.82
C GLY A 114 -7.58 -14.11 10.67
N PRO A 115 -8.02 -13.59 9.53
CA PRO A 115 -8.01 -12.15 9.27
C PRO A 115 -9.03 -11.43 10.14
N CYS A 116 -8.74 -10.15 10.45
CA CYS A 116 -9.68 -9.28 11.17
C CYS A 116 -10.99 -9.18 10.37
N ILE A 117 -12.10 -9.67 10.96
CA ILE A 117 -13.40 -9.68 10.30
C ILE A 117 -13.87 -8.27 9.95
N TYR A 118 -13.56 -7.30 10.80
CA TYR A 118 -13.91 -5.90 10.57
C TYR A 118 -13.29 -5.36 9.27
N LYS A 119 -11.99 -5.56 9.07
CA LYS A 119 -11.31 -5.16 7.83
C LYS A 119 -11.80 -5.91 6.60
N ARG A 120 -12.22 -7.15 6.76
CA ARG A 120 -12.83 -7.92 5.67
C ARG A 120 -14.18 -7.37 5.24
N VAL A 121 -14.94 -6.83 6.17
CA VAL A 121 -16.26 -6.24 5.90
C VAL A 121 -16.14 -4.83 5.38
N SER A 122 -15.44 -3.94 6.10
CA SER A 122 -15.43 -2.49 5.88
C SER A 122 -14.24 -2.00 5.04
N GLY A 123 -13.27 -2.87 4.72
CA GLY A 123 -12.07 -2.47 3.99
C GLY A 123 -11.14 -1.57 4.82
N CYS A 124 -10.61 -0.51 4.20
CA CYS A 124 -9.61 0.36 4.83
C CYS A 124 -10.18 1.43 5.77
N GLY A 125 -11.50 1.65 5.81
CA GLY A 125 -12.13 2.68 6.65
C GLY A 125 -11.96 4.11 6.13
N SER A 126 -11.59 4.29 4.86
CA SER A 126 -11.46 5.59 4.21
C SER A 126 -12.74 6.43 4.38
N GLY A 127 -12.58 7.69 4.77
CA GLY A 127 -13.67 8.65 4.97
C GLY A 127 -14.48 8.43 6.26
N THR A 128 -14.27 7.33 6.97
CA THR A 128 -15.02 7.00 8.20
C THR A 128 -14.12 6.84 9.41
N GLU A 129 -13.03 6.06 9.30
CA GLU A 129 -12.10 5.81 10.40
C GLU A 129 -10.87 6.70 10.35
N TYR A 130 -10.53 7.19 9.16
CA TYR A 130 -9.49 8.19 8.96
C TYR A 130 -9.84 9.08 7.77
N MET A 131 -9.16 10.21 7.68
CA MET A 131 -9.29 11.19 6.61
C MET A 131 -7.92 11.74 6.25
N ALA A 132 -7.75 12.21 5.03
CA ALA A 132 -6.61 13.02 4.63
C ALA A 132 -6.90 14.49 4.92
N VAL A 133 -5.89 15.18 5.45
CA VAL A 133 -5.93 16.63 5.69
C VAL A 133 -4.92 17.29 4.77
N THR A 134 -5.36 18.25 3.97
CA THR A 134 -4.47 19.02 3.10
C THR A 134 -3.71 20.09 3.90
N PRO A 135 -2.62 20.66 3.36
CA PRO A 135 -1.95 21.81 3.98
C PRO A 135 -2.84 23.03 4.19
N TRP A 136 -3.93 23.11 3.46
CA TRP A 136 -4.93 24.20 3.56
C TRP A 136 -6.10 23.87 4.49
N GLY A 137 -6.05 22.71 5.14
CA GLY A 137 -7.07 22.28 6.10
C GLY A 137 -8.27 21.55 5.49
N ASP A 138 -8.32 21.31 4.19
CA ASP A 138 -9.41 20.55 3.58
C ASP A 138 -9.38 19.08 4.00
N LEU A 139 -10.55 18.48 4.18
CA LEU A 139 -10.74 17.08 4.55
C LEU A 139 -11.19 16.26 3.33
N TYR A 140 -10.53 15.14 3.09
CA TYR A 140 -10.86 14.17 2.05
C TYR A 140 -10.94 12.75 2.63
N PRO A 141 -11.66 11.80 1.99
CA PRO A 141 -11.77 10.43 2.49
C PRO A 141 -10.40 9.74 2.67
N CYS A 142 -9.49 9.92 1.72
CA CYS A 142 -8.08 9.53 1.84
C CYS A 142 -7.21 10.35 0.88
N HIS A 143 -5.90 10.13 0.92
CA HIS A 143 -4.94 10.86 0.09
C HIS A 143 -5.16 10.70 -1.43
N GLN A 144 -5.79 9.62 -1.88
CA GLN A 144 -6.08 9.39 -3.30
C GLN A 144 -7.17 10.32 -3.85
N PHE A 145 -8.02 10.85 -2.97
CA PHE A 145 -9.10 11.77 -3.35
C PHE A 145 -8.72 13.25 -3.19
N VAL A 146 -7.51 13.54 -2.73
CA VAL A 146 -7.07 14.94 -2.56
C VAL A 146 -7.04 15.66 -3.90
N GLY A 147 -7.79 16.76 -4.00
CA GLY A 147 -7.94 17.55 -5.22
C GLY A 147 -9.19 17.22 -6.04
N GLU A 148 -9.88 16.13 -5.72
CA GLU A 148 -11.16 15.78 -6.33
C GLU A 148 -12.30 16.47 -5.56
N GLU A 149 -12.76 17.62 -6.03
CA GLU A 149 -13.71 18.48 -5.29
C GLU A 149 -15.02 17.75 -4.92
N ALA A 150 -15.46 16.80 -5.74
CA ALA A 150 -16.65 15.99 -5.47
C ALA A 150 -16.53 15.14 -4.18
N PHE A 151 -15.31 14.81 -3.77
CA PHE A 151 -15.03 14.00 -2.59
C PHE A 151 -14.58 14.82 -1.38
N LYS A 152 -14.54 16.14 -1.48
CA LYS A 152 -14.24 16.99 -0.32
C LYS A 152 -15.29 16.81 0.75
N LEU A 153 -14.84 16.41 1.96
CA LEU A 153 -15.71 16.14 3.11
C LEU A 153 -15.99 17.39 3.94
N GLY A 154 -15.13 18.39 3.89
CA GLY A 154 -15.21 19.61 4.69
C GLY A 154 -13.83 20.18 4.98
N ASP A 155 -13.65 20.76 6.16
CA ASP A 155 -12.37 21.33 6.58
C ASP A 155 -12.14 21.17 8.10
N ILE A 156 -10.92 21.46 8.57
CA ILE A 156 -10.54 21.30 9.98
C ILE A 156 -11.22 22.30 10.92
N TRP A 157 -11.82 23.38 10.41
CA TRP A 157 -12.50 24.41 11.22
C TRP A 157 -13.96 24.10 11.42
N GLN A 158 -14.64 23.57 10.38
CA GLN A 158 -16.07 23.25 10.40
C GLN A 158 -16.32 21.75 10.60
N GLY A 159 -15.27 20.95 10.44
CA GLY A 159 -15.40 19.50 10.46
C GLY A 159 -15.98 18.94 9.16
N VAL A 160 -16.57 17.74 9.25
CA VAL A 160 -17.21 17.11 8.08
C VAL A 160 -18.57 17.79 7.84
N THR A 161 -18.70 18.46 6.71
CA THR A 161 -19.93 19.11 6.25
C THR A 161 -20.63 18.33 5.14
N ASN A 162 -19.87 17.60 4.31
CA ASN A 162 -20.40 16.73 3.26
C ASN A 162 -20.66 15.32 3.84
N THR A 163 -21.70 15.21 4.65
CA THR A 163 -22.12 13.96 5.29
C THR A 163 -22.68 12.95 4.28
N ALA A 164 -23.18 13.39 3.14
CA ALA A 164 -23.68 12.51 2.09
C ALA A 164 -22.54 11.63 1.55
N THR A 165 -21.44 12.23 1.13
CA THR A 165 -20.27 11.50 0.67
C THR A 165 -19.68 10.62 1.78
N GLN A 166 -19.63 11.10 3.03
CA GLN A 166 -19.18 10.27 4.16
C GLN A 166 -20.06 9.04 4.35
N CYS A 167 -21.39 9.18 4.24
CA CYS A 167 -22.32 8.06 4.33
C CYS A 167 -22.14 7.06 3.18
N GLU A 168 -21.83 7.53 1.96
CA GLU A 168 -21.51 6.65 0.84
C GLU A 168 -20.27 5.78 1.14
N PHE A 169 -19.21 6.37 1.70
CA PHE A 169 -18.03 5.62 2.13
C PHE A 169 -18.35 4.63 3.24
N ALA A 170 -19.17 5.01 4.22
CA ALA A 170 -19.61 4.13 5.31
C ALA A 170 -20.45 2.95 4.79
N ALA A 171 -21.23 3.17 3.73
CA ALA A 171 -22.04 2.13 3.10
C ALA A 171 -21.21 1.19 2.21
N CYS A 172 -19.98 1.58 1.82
CA CYS A 172 -19.06 0.77 1.01
C CYS A 172 -18.50 -0.40 1.83
N ASN A 173 -19.21 -1.52 1.84
CA ASN A 173 -18.77 -2.74 2.51
C ASN A 173 -18.97 -3.96 1.59
N VAL A 174 -18.42 -5.11 1.98
CA VAL A 174 -18.45 -6.33 1.17
C VAL A 174 -19.88 -6.78 0.84
N TYR A 175 -20.82 -6.54 1.72
CA TYR A 175 -22.22 -6.96 1.51
C TYR A 175 -23.01 -6.04 0.58
N ALA A 176 -22.56 -4.79 0.44
CA ALA A 176 -23.15 -3.84 -0.51
C ALA A 176 -22.80 -4.13 -1.97
N ARG A 177 -21.84 -5.01 -2.21
CA ARG A 177 -21.37 -5.41 -3.54
C ARG A 177 -21.64 -6.90 -3.77
N PRO A 178 -22.62 -7.27 -4.62
CA PRO A 178 -22.98 -8.67 -4.85
C PRO A 178 -21.78 -9.55 -5.27
N GLU A 179 -20.91 -9.03 -6.14
CA GLU A 179 -19.73 -9.76 -6.62
C GLU A 179 -18.73 -10.07 -5.49
N CYS A 180 -18.62 -9.15 -4.53
CA CYS A 180 -17.74 -9.34 -3.37
C CYS A 180 -18.40 -10.20 -2.29
N ARG A 181 -19.70 -10.02 -2.06
CA ARG A 181 -20.48 -10.77 -1.06
C ARG A 181 -20.40 -12.27 -1.29
N ASP A 182 -20.49 -12.70 -2.53
CA ASP A 182 -20.56 -14.10 -2.91
C ASP A 182 -19.19 -14.67 -3.35
N CYS A 183 -18.13 -13.86 -3.27
CA CYS A 183 -16.75 -14.27 -3.61
C CYS A 183 -16.17 -15.19 -2.53
N TRP A 184 -15.53 -16.27 -2.95
CA TRP A 184 -14.85 -17.21 -2.06
C TRP A 184 -13.65 -16.59 -1.33
N ALA A 185 -13.03 -15.54 -1.90
CA ALA A 185 -11.83 -14.88 -1.37
C ALA A 185 -12.12 -13.70 -0.41
N ARG A 186 -13.38 -13.52 -0.03
CA ARG A 186 -13.78 -12.44 0.90
C ARG A 186 -13.27 -12.63 2.33
#